data_e2fa1c501024a0c75a7f952144c5e008
#
_entry.id   e2fa1c501024a0c75a7f952144c5e008
#
_cell.length_a   1.000
_cell.length_b   1.000
_cell.length_c   1.000
_cell.angle_alpha   90.00
_cell.angle_beta   90.00
_cell.angle_gamma   90.00
#
_symmetry.space_group_name_H-M   'P 1'
#
loop_
_entity.id
_entity.type
_entity.pdbx_description
1 polymer ?
#
loop_
_entity_poly.entity_id
_entity_poly.type
_entity_poly.pdbx_seq_one_letter_code
_entity_poly.pdbx_strand_id
1 'polypeptide(L)'
;MNISRRALLTGAGAAALGGVTAAARRGGGTQVPLRVAQVAAAAASISPTSRNSVWTRSGAGPLYWSAYSWDYTNNATLPESVWQQNVDWVAATFKSSGYTMCCTDGWVDYTQQTNANGYILSYSDDWANDWQYWANYCSGKGLKLGVYYNPLWVSAAAAGDSTKTVTGMPGVTVGSLVDSGDFLNSNGELYWVDVTKNGAKQFVQGYVNYFKNLGVAYLRTDFWAWYEAGATDGQGGIVAHGSTNYATALEWIAEAAGDTMEVSVVMPNMYDNGAREVLYGDMVRINNDATTGGWTHLSGGRQSWQDSWSQWDNAFSGFTGWAHRSGRGQLILDGDFLMMNSFASDAERQTAINLFTVAGSPVAISDRVDNIGANASFYTNSDVLSLHNQGLTGKPYFYNGSLYSVDGTSRDTERWMGQLPDGSWAVALFNRNDTNTVTKSVSFGTDLGIVGAADVKDMWSHADLGSMTSFSASLAPHASRLVHVVPAESTKRYQAAFAAWGGGANFNNDHTGYSAMGFVDKLEAAEAGANVTFAVQAATAGSHTVHYRYANGGGTAGTVTVEVQTANRTVVEAPVTVSFPATADWNTWATATGTLTLAAGLNLITIARTTADAGAINLNYIEVS
;
A
#
# COMPACT_ATOMS: atom_id res chain seq x y z
N MET A 1 29.14 -15.43 8.66
CA MET A 1 28.53 -14.91 9.92
C MET A 1 27.24 -14.23 9.50
N ASN A 2 26.11 -14.81 9.84
CA ASN A 2 24.82 -14.27 9.43
C ASN A 2 24.56 -12.96 10.19
N ILE A 3 24.34 -11.86 9.47
CA ILE A 3 23.95 -10.60 10.07
C ILE A 3 22.43 -10.54 10.03
N SER A 4 21.83 -10.49 11.20
CA SER A 4 20.39 -10.34 11.32
C SER A 4 19.98 -8.89 11.08
N ARG A 5 18.79 -8.68 10.57
CA ARG A 5 18.11 -7.39 10.51
C ARG A 5 18.10 -6.67 11.87
N ARG A 6 18.04 -7.44 12.97
CA ARG A 6 18.13 -6.93 14.33
C ARG A 6 19.47 -6.28 14.63
N ALA A 7 20.58 -6.83 14.14
CA ALA A 7 21.90 -6.22 14.30
C ALA A 7 22.03 -4.92 13.48
N LEU A 8 21.35 -4.85 12.33
CA LEU A 8 21.31 -3.65 11.48
C LEU A 8 20.42 -2.54 12.07
N LEU A 9 19.33 -2.91 12.78
CA LEU A 9 18.35 -1.96 13.30
C LEU A 9 18.60 -1.53 14.75
N THR A 10 19.30 -2.32 15.58
CA THR A 10 19.63 -1.95 16.98
C THR A 10 20.66 -0.84 17.08
N GLY A 11 21.45 -0.58 16.05
CA GLY A 11 22.36 0.56 15.98
C GLY A 11 21.66 1.92 15.85
N ALA A 12 20.51 1.96 15.20
CA ALA A 12 19.77 3.20 14.96
C ALA A 12 18.97 3.71 16.18
N GLY A 13 18.66 2.84 17.13
CA GLY A 13 17.82 3.18 18.30
C GLY A 13 18.55 3.85 19.47
N ALA A 14 19.87 3.89 19.49
CA ALA A 14 20.64 4.36 20.64
C ALA A 14 21.21 5.80 20.51
N ALA A 15 21.10 6.44 19.37
CA ALA A 15 21.71 7.75 19.11
C ALA A 15 20.79 8.97 19.32
N ALA A 16 19.55 8.78 19.75
CA ALA A 16 18.53 9.86 19.85
C ALA A 16 18.40 10.50 21.25
N LEU A 17 19.40 10.44 22.12
CA LEU A 17 19.41 11.17 23.40
C LEU A 17 20.67 12.05 23.54
N GLY A 18 20.76 13.04 22.68
CA GLY A 18 21.72 14.12 22.84
C GLY A 18 21.05 15.45 22.51
N GLY A 19 20.51 16.12 23.52
CA GLY A 19 19.85 17.40 23.34
C GLY A 19 20.80 18.46 22.77
N VAL A 20 20.38 19.07 21.68
CA VAL A 20 20.93 20.34 21.21
C VAL A 20 19.79 21.36 21.17
N THR A 21 19.80 22.24 22.15
CA THR A 21 19.02 23.48 22.13
C THR A 21 19.57 24.38 21.02
N ALA A 22 18.85 24.52 19.92
CA ALA A 22 19.12 25.51 18.91
C ALA A 22 18.20 26.71 19.06
N ALA A 23 18.80 27.87 19.29
CA ALA A 23 18.15 29.15 19.44
C ALA A 23 17.46 29.58 18.14
N ALA A 24 16.23 30.09 18.31
CA ALA A 24 15.47 30.70 17.24
C ALA A 24 16.20 31.90 16.64
N ARG A 25 16.51 31.86 15.35
CA ARG A 25 16.74 33.07 14.54
C ARG A 25 15.60 33.23 13.55
N ARG A 26 14.84 34.28 13.76
CA ARG A 26 13.91 34.82 12.77
C ARG A 26 14.73 35.34 11.58
N GLY A 27 14.53 34.76 10.42
CA GLY A 27 14.99 35.28 9.16
C GLY A 27 13.90 35.05 8.12
N GLY A 28 13.28 36.14 7.65
CA GLY A 28 12.33 36.10 6.54
C GLY A 28 13.05 35.65 5.27
N GLY A 29 12.66 34.52 4.75
CA GLY A 29 13.08 34.00 3.47
C GLY A 29 11.87 33.80 2.58
N THR A 30 11.85 34.47 1.46
CA THR A 30 10.93 34.32 0.34
C THR A 30 10.79 32.85 -0.03
N GLN A 31 9.55 32.37 -0.04
CA GLN A 31 9.22 31.03 -0.56
C GLN A 31 9.62 30.99 -2.04
N VAL A 32 10.57 30.13 -2.36
CA VAL A 32 10.88 29.74 -3.74
C VAL A 32 9.84 28.68 -4.13
N PRO A 33 9.01 28.90 -5.16
CA PRO A 33 8.09 27.86 -5.62
C PRO A 33 8.89 26.68 -6.17
N LEU A 34 8.69 25.50 -5.59
CA LEU A 34 9.19 24.22 -6.11
C LEU A 34 8.61 24.02 -7.52
N ARG A 35 9.44 24.18 -8.53
CA ARG A 35 9.08 23.80 -9.90
C ARG A 35 9.08 22.27 -9.98
N VAL A 36 7.89 21.68 -10.02
CA VAL A 36 7.72 20.29 -10.45
C VAL A 36 8.20 20.21 -11.89
N ALA A 37 9.21 19.38 -12.15
CA ALA A 37 9.66 19.12 -13.51
C ALA A 37 8.52 18.48 -14.30
N GLN A 38 8.03 19.17 -15.32
CA GLN A 38 7.06 18.62 -16.27
C GLN A 38 7.74 17.48 -17.03
N VAL A 39 7.34 16.24 -16.75
CA VAL A 39 7.60 15.12 -17.66
C VAL A 39 6.62 15.27 -18.83
N ALA A 40 7.16 15.38 -20.03
CA ALA A 40 6.38 15.53 -21.25
C ALA A 40 5.38 14.37 -21.38
N ALA A 41 4.09 14.70 -21.40
CA ALA A 41 3.02 13.73 -21.58
C ALA A 41 3.09 13.10 -22.95
N ALA A 42 3.29 11.79 -23.00
CA ALA A 42 2.95 10.99 -24.18
C ALA A 42 1.42 10.94 -24.29
N ALA A 43 0.92 11.08 -25.53
CA ALA A 43 -0.48 11.23 -25.81
C ALA A 43 -1.35 10.08 -25.28
N ALA A 44 -2.41 10.45 -24.55
CA ALA A 44 -3.71 9.79 -24.46
C ALA A 44 -3.77 8.33 -23.99
N SER A 45 -3.45 8.07 -22.77
CA SER A 45 -4.31 7.23 -21.92
C SER A 45 -4.53 7.98 -20.61
N ILE A 46 -5.74 7.89 -20.06
CA ILE A 46 -6.06 8.40 -18.73
C ILE A 46 -5.39 7.53 -17.65
N SER A 47 -4.52 6.62 -18.06
CA SER A 47 -3.80 5.76 -17.13
C SER A 47 -3.10 6.64 -16.12
N PRO A 48 -3.42 6.47 -14.82
CA PRO A 48 -2.70 7.18 -13.79
C PRO A 48 -1.21 6.98 -13.99
N THR A 49 -0.42 7.98 -13.66
CA THR A 49 1.04 7.97 -13.68
C THR A 49 1.63 7.02 -12.62
N SER A 50 0.88 6.05 -12.15
CA SER A 50 1.30 4.95 -11.28
C SER A 50 1.51 3.69 -12.09
N ARG A 51 2.24 2.73 -11.56
CA ARG A 51 2.37 1.39 -12.13
C ARG A 51 1.00 0.78 -12.45
N ASN A 52 -0.01 1.11 -11.62
CA ASN A 52 -1.41 0.75 -11.85
C ASN A 52 -1.55 -0.74 -12.22
N SER A 53 -0.81 -1.59 -11.50
CA SER A 53 -0.76 -3.03 -11.71
C SER A 53 -2.11 -3.68 -11.40
N VAL A 54 -2.28 -4.93 -11.80
CA VAL A 54 -3.45 -5.73 -11.42
C VAL A 54 -3.58 -5.87 -9.90
N TRP A 55 -2.46 -5.84 -9.17
CA TRP A 55 -2.42 -5.91 -7.71
C TRP A 55 -3.07 -4.69 -7.08
N THR A 56 -2.56 -3.49 -7.39
CA THR A 56 -3.11 -2.24 -6.87
C THR A 56 -4.56 -2.00 -7.33
N ARG A 57 -4.92 -2.46 -8.53
CA ARG A 57 -6.29 -2.35 -9.05
C ARG A 57 -7.28 -3.29 -8.36
N SER A 58 -6.82 -4.37 -7.75
CA SER A 58 -7.67 -5.23 -6.93
C SER A 58 -8.06 -4.59 -5.59
N GLY A 59 -7.30 -3.62 -5.11
CA GLY A 59 -7.58 -2.79 -3.94
C GLY A 59 -6.77 -3.23 -2.73
N ALA A 60 -7.22 -4.23 -1.97
CA ALA A 60 -6.53 -4.71 -0.79
C ALA A 60 -5.28 -5.53 -1.12
N GLY A 61 -4.31 -5.54 -0.19
CA GLY A 61 -3.09 -6.33 -0.29
C GLY A 61 -3.32 -7.85 -0.15
N PRO A 62 -2.28 -8.66 -0.37
CA PRO A 62 -2.40 -10.12 -0.30
C PRO A 62 -2.64 -10.63 1.13
N LEU A 63 -3.27 -11.80 1.22
CA LEU A 63 -3.31 -12.61 2.43
C LEU A 63 -2.19 -13.64 2.32
N TYR A 64 -1.21 -13.61 3.24
CA TYR A 64 -0.04 -14.48 3.14
C TYR A 64 0.58 -14.78 4.51
N TRP A 65 1.51 -15.73 4.52
CA TRP A 65 2.36 -16.06 5.67
C TRP A 65 3.81 -15.67 5.39
N SER A 66 4.51 -15.17 6.42
CA SER A 66 5.94 -14.84 6.38
C SER A 66 6.70 -15.43 7.56
N ALA A 67 7.93 -15.80 7.29
CA ALA A 67 8.85 -16.36 8.29
C ALA A 67 9.35 -15.35 9.34
N TYR A 68 9.07 -14.05 9.17
CA TYR A 68 9.66 -12.96 9.94
C TYR A 68 9.77 -13.20 11.44
N SER A 69 8.70 -13.68 12.12
CA SER A 69 8.75 -13.84 13.58
C SER A 69 9.75 -14.89 14.03
N TRP A 70 9.98 -15.94 13.22
CA TRP A 70 10.99 -16.94 13.52
C TRP A 70 12.39 -16.34 13.38
N ASP A 71 12.65 -15.70 12.26
CA ASP A 71 13.93 -15.08 11.92
C ASP A 71 14.31 -14.03 12.96
N TYR A 72 13.36 -13.14 13.29
CA TYR A 72 13.54 -12.09 14.29
C TYR A 72 13.82 -12.65 15.69
N THR A 73 13.06 -13.67 16.12
CA THR A 73 13.19 -14.23 17.49
C THR A 73 14.50 -14.98 17.65
N ASN A 74 14.91 -15.76 16.64
CA ASN A 74 16.09 -16.59 16.71
C ASN A 74 17.35 -15.87 16.24
N ASN A 75 17.22 -14.73 15.57
CA ASN A 75 18.33 -13.98 14.99
C ASN A 75 19.21 -14.86 14.09
N ALA A 76 18.58 -15.67 13.24
CA ALA A 76 19.20 -16.67 12.39
C ALA A 76 18.40 -16.90 11.12
N THR A 77 19.03 -17.51 10.12
CA THR A 77 18.34 -18.01 8.92
C THR A 77 17.37 -19.12 9.29
N LEU A 78 16.20 -19.11 8.66
CA LEU A 78 15.13 -20.08 8.88
C LEU A 78 15.58 -21.48 8.43
N PRO A 79 15.49 -22.53 9.30
CA PRO A 79 15.71 -23.90 8.87
C PRO A 79 14.68 -24.35 7.83
N GLU A 80 15.12 -25.08 6.81
CA GLU A 80 14.25 -25.57 5.73
C GLU A 80 13.08 -26.41 6.25
N SER A 81 13.30 -27.21 7.29
CA SER A 81 12.25 -28.02 7.92
C SER A 81 11.16 -27.17 8.59
N VAL A 82 11.53 -26.04 9.19
CA VAL A 82 10.57 -25.09 9.78
C VAL A 82 9.78 -24.39 8.68
N TRP A 83 10.44 -23.98 7.60
CA TRP A 83 9.76 -23.45 6.41
C TRP A 83 8.72 -24.44 5.88
N GLN A 84 9.10 -25.68 5.63
CA GLN A 84 8.21 -26.72 5.11
C GLN A 84 6.98 -26.93 6.00
N GLN A 85 7.18 -27.06 7.32
CA GLN A 85 6.09 -27.27 8.28
C GLN A 85 5.06 -26.12 8.22
N ASN A 86 5.52 -24.88 8.11
CA ASN A 86 4.62 -23.73 8.05
C ASN A 86 3.94 -23.60 6.67
N VAL A 87 4.59 -23.90 5.56
CA VAL A 87 3.96 -23.98 4.23
C VAL A 87 2.82 -25.03 4.24
N ASP A 88 3.07 -26.21 4.82
CA ASP A 88 2.06 -27.26 4.94
C ASP A 88 0.89 -26.83 5.82
N TRP A 89 1.17 -26.16 6.92
CA TRP A 89 0.16 -25.62 7.81
C TRP A 89 -0.72 -24.54 7.14
N VAL A 90 -0.11 -23.58 6.43
CA VAL A 90 -0.84 -22.56 5.67
C VAL A 90 -1.76 -23.20 4.63
N ALA A 91 -1.24 -24.18 3.89
CA ALA A 91 -2.04 -24.90 2.89
C ALA A 91 -3.23 -25.64 3.51
N ALA A 92 -3.06 -26.23 4.69
CA ALA A 92 -4.09 -27.01 5.37
C ALA A 92 -5.12 -26.13 6.09
N THR A 93 -4.67 -25.00 6.67
CA THR A 93 -5.47 -24.22 7.63
C THR A 93 -6.05 -22.94 7.02
N PHE A 94 -5.27 -22.19 6.24
CA PHE A 94 -5.61 -20.83 5.84
C PHE A 94 -5.94 -20.65 4.36
N LYS A 95 -5.53 -21.60 3.51
CA LYS A 95 -5.77 -21.49 2.07
C LYS A 95 -7.24 -21.31 1.71
N SER A 96 -8.16 -22.03 2.36
CA SER A 96 -9.60 -21.88 2.14
C SER A 96 -10.15 -20.52 2.53
N SER A 97 -9.43 -19.78 3.38
CA SER A 97 -9.75 -18.41 3.80
C SER A 97 -9.09 -17.34 2.92
N GLY A 98 -8.37 -17.74 1.85
CA GLY A 98 -7.77 -16.81 0.90
C GLY A 98 -6.27 -16.55 1.10
N TYR A 99 -5.62 -17.14 2.10
CA TYR A 99 -4.17 -17.05 2.29
C TYR A 99 -3.47 -17.97 1.29
N THR A 100 -3.02 -17.41 0.19
CA THR A 100 -2.55 -18.19 -0.97
C THR A 100 -1.06 -18.04 -1.25
N MET A 101 -0.29 -17.47 -0.31
CA MET A 101 1.14 -17.25 -0.51
C MET A 101 1.92 -17.49 0.77
N CYS A 102 3.15 -18.02 0.63
CA CYS A 102 4.16 -18.04 1.68
C CYS A 102 5.39 -17.27 1.18
N CYS A 103 5.92 -16.38 2.02
CA CYS A 103 7.07 -15.54 1.70
C CYS A 103 8.20 -15.76 2.69
N THR A 104 9.43 -15.91 2.19
CA THR A 104 10.62 -15.79 3.03
C THR A 104 10.78 -14.36 3.54
N ASP A 105 11.60 -14.15 4.56
CA ASP A 105 11.88 -12.80 5.07
C ASP A 105 13.38 -12.58 5.28
N GLY A 106 13.77 -11.51 5.96
CA GLY A 106 15.14 -11.13 6.24
C GLY A 106 15.99 -12.25 6.83
N TRP A 107 17.21 -11.96 7.24
CA TRP A 107 18.20 -12.93 7.70
C TRP A 107 18.62 -13.94 6.63
N VAL A 108 18.54 -13.55 5.35
CA VAL A 108 19.09 -14.34 4.26
C VAL A 108 20.59 -14.61 4.50
N ASP A 109 21.02 -15.76 4.08
CA ASP A 109 22.43 -16.12 4.09
C ASP A 109 23.13 -15.40 2.93
N TYR A 110 23.95 -14.41 3.24
CA TYR A 110 24.64 -13.63 2.21
C TYR A 110 25.82 -14.32 1.55
N THR A 111 26.14 -15.53 2.02
CA THR A 111 27.17 -16.40 1.42
C THR A 111 26.58 -17.39 0.41
N GLN A 112 25.28 -17.30 0.13
CA GLN A 112 24.55 -18.22 -0.76
C GLN A 112 25.28 -18.45 -2.09
N GLN A 113 25.15 -19.68 -2.57
CA GLN A 113 25.57 -20.02 -3.92
C GLN A 113 24.75 -19.25 -4.96
N THR A 114 25.43 -18.86 -6.02
CA THR A 114 24.82 -18.14 -7.13
C THR A 114 25.00 -18.89 -8.44
N ASN A 115 24.07 -18.68 -9.38
CA ASN A 115 24.19 -19.17 -10.74
C ASN A 115 25.27 -18.40 -11.54
N ALA A 116 25.44 -18.71 -12.82
CA ALA A 116 26.42 -18.07 -13.70
C ALA A 116 26.19 -16.55 -13.88
N ASN A 117 25.02 -16.04 -13.51
CA ASN A 117 24.67 -14.62 -13.59
C ASN A 117 24.72 -13.90 -12.22
N GLY A 118 25.18 -14.58 -11.16
CA GLY A 118 25.28 -14.01 -9.83
C GLY A 118 23.95 -14.00 -9.07
N TYR A 119 22.90 -14.67 -9.53
CA TYR A 119 21.59 -14.75 -8.86
C TYR A 119 21.59 -15.90 -7.87
N ILE A 120 21.07 -15.69 -6.66
CA ILE A 120 21.01 -16.70 -5.59
C ILE A 120 20.19 -17.92 -5.99
N LEU A 121 20.63 -19.10 -5.62
CA LEU A 121 19.99 -20.38 -5.96
C LEU A 121 18.96 -20.84 -4.93
N SER A 122 19.12 -20.45 -3.65
CA SER A 122 18.29 -20.86 -2.52
C SER A 122 18.16 -19.73 -1.50
N TYR A 123 17.34 -19.92 -0.47
CA TYR A 123 17.25 -19.01 0.67
C TYR A 123 18.54 -19.04 1.53
N SER A 124 19.13 -20.19 1.70
CA SER A 124 20.35 -20.42 2.46
C SER A 124 21.13 -21.61 1.89
N ASP A 125 22.45 -21.62 2.08
CA ASP A 125 23.30 -22.77 1.74
C ASP A 125 23.02 -24.01 2.62
N ASP A 126 22.38 -23.81 3.78
CA ASP A 126 21.92 -24.88 4.66
C ASP A 126 20.63 -25.56 4.16
N TRP A 127 19.94 -24.97 3.17
CA TRP A 127 18.78 -25.59 2.57
C TRP A 127 19.19 -26.64 1.53
N ALA A 128 18.61 -27.82 1.62
CA ALA A 128 18.85 -28.90 0.66
C ALA A 128 18.24 -28.64 -0.71
N ASN A 129 17.23 -27.79 -0.77
CA ASN A 129 16.46 -27.51 -1.97
C ASN A 129 16.58 -26.05 -2.41
N ASP A 130 16.57 -25.85 -3.73
CA ASP A 130 16.65 -24.56 -4.39
C ASP A 130 15.27 -23.85 -4.54
N TRP A 131 15.29 -22.63 -5.09
CA TRP A 131 14.08 -21.87 -5.36
C TRP A 131 13.11 -22.58 -6.30
N GLN A 132 13.60 -23.34 -7.29
CA GLN A 132 12.74 -24.07 -8.22
C GLN A 132 11.96 -25.18 -7.51
N TYR A 133 12.62 -25.91 -6.61
CA TYR A 133 11.94 -26.92 -5.79
C TYR A 133 10.82 -26.27 -4.96
N TRP A 134 11.12 -25.16 -4.27
CA TRP A 134 10.14 -24.51 -3.38
C TRP A 134 9.01 -23.83 -4.13
N ALA A 135 9.26 -23.26 -5.31
CA ALA A 135 8.20 -22.76 -6.18
C ALA A 135 7.23 -23.89 -6.61
N ASN A 136 7.78 -25.05 -6.99
CA ASN A 136 6.98 -26.23 -7.34
C ASN A 136 6.23 -26.80 -6.13
N TYR A 137 6.88 -26.85 -4.96
CA TYR A 137 6.27 -27.33 -3.72
C TYR A 137 5.06 -26.47 -3.30
N CYS A 138 5.24 -25.17 -3.25
CA CYS A 138 4.15 -24.24 -2.96
C CYS A 138 3.01 -24.35 -3.99
N SER A 139 3.35 -24.37 -5.27
CA SER A 139 2.36 -24.52 -6.36
C SER A 139 1.60 -25.84 -6.26
N GLY A 140 2.26 -26.95 -5.93
CA GLY A 140 1.63 -28.26 -5.70
C GLY A 140 0.64 -28.28 -4.53
N LYS A 141 0.79 -27.36 -3.57
CA LYS A 141 -0.14 -27.12 -2.46
C LYS A 141 -1.24 -26.10 -2.82
N GLY A 142 -1.17 -25.47 -3.99
CA GLY A 142 -2.05 -24.39 -4.42
C GLY A 142 -1.72 -23.06 -3.73
N LEU A 143 -0.45 -22.87 -3.35
CA LEU A 143 0.13 -21.65 -2.81
C LEU A 143 1.10 -21.04 -3.82
N LYS A 144 1.36 -19.75 -3.67
CA LYS A 144 2.41 -19.01 -4.38
C LYS A 144 3.64 -18.90 -3.50
N LEU A 145 4.82 -18.83 -4.11
CA LEU A 145 6.07 -18.48 -3.44
C LEU A 145 6.30 -16.96 -3.53
N GLY A 146 6.55 -16.34 -2.39
CA GLY A 146 7.12 -15.00 -2.26
C GLY A 146 8.58 -15.09 -1.81
N VAL A 147 9.40 -14.16 -2.26
CA VAL A 147 10.83 -14.09 -1.92
C VAL A 147 11.15 -12.71 -1.36
N TYR A 148 11.87 -12.72 -0.23
CA TYR A 148 12.53 -11.53 0.30
C TYR A 148 13.94 -11.43 -0.30
N TYR A 149 14.16 -10.51 -1.18
CA TYR A 149 15.48 -10.19 -1.75
C TYR A 149 15.39 -8.89 -2.57
N ASN A 150 16.45 -8.08 -2.56
CA ASN A 150 16.51 -6.90 -3.42
C ASN A 150 17.39 -7.21 -4.65
N PRO A 151 16.87 -7.07 -5.89
CA PRO A 151 17.65 -7.30 -7.11
C PRO A 151 18.85 -6.38 -7.30
N LEU A 152 18.99 -5.34 -6.45
CA LEU A 152 20.19 -4.49 -6.40
C LEU A 152 21.32 -5.07 -5.55
N TRP A 153 21.13 -6.23 -4.92
CA TRP A 153 22.16 -6.85 -4.09
C TRP A 153 23.02 -7.80 -4.89
N VAL A 154 24.33 -7.67 -4.69
CA VAL A 154 25.34 -8.58 -5.23
C VAL A 154 26.18 -9.10 -4.06
N SER A 155 26.27 -10.41 -3.87
CA SER A 155 27.14 -10.97 -2.84
C SER A 155 28.62 -10.70 -3.17
N ALA A 156 29.45 -10.53 -2.13
CA ALA A 156 30.89 -10.35 -2.30
C ALA A 156 31.53 -11.51 -3.09
N ALA A 157 31.04 -12.73 -2.87
CA ALA A 157 31.48 -13.90 -3.61
C ALA A 157 31.17 -13.79 -5.11
N ALA A 158 29.95 -13.35 -5.48
CA ALA A 158 29.59 -13.15 -6.88
C ALA A 158 30.33 -11.98 -7.52
N ALA A 159 30.55 -10.90 -6.77
CA ALA A 159 31.32 -9.73 -7.25
C ALA A 159 32.80 -10.08 -7.50
N GLY A 160 33.40 -10.94 -6.67
CA GLY A 160 34.80 -11.36 -6.80
C GLY A 160 35.03 -12.46 -7.85
N ASP A 161 33.99 -13.12 -8.35
CA ASP A 161 34.09 -14.20 -9.33
C ASP A 161 33.96 -13.65 -10.77
N SER A 162 35.09 -13.56 -11.47
CA SER A 162 35.15 -13.10 -12.86
C SER A 162 34.40 -13.97 -13.87
N THR A 163 33.97 -15.17 -13.48
CA THR A 163 33.14 -16.06 -14.32
C THR A 163 31.67 -15.71 -14.28
N LYS A 164 31.22 -14.95 -13.28
CA LYS A 164 29.84 -14.45 -13.18
C LYS A 164 29.66 -13.26 -14.12
N THR A 165 28.77 -13.42 -15.08
CA THR A 165 28.56 -12.43 -16.15
C THR A 165 27.10 -11.98 -16.25
N VAL A 166 26.90 -10.75 -16.67
CA VAL A 166 25.55 -10.20 -16.88
C VAL A 166 24.88 -10.87 -18.10
N THR A 167 23.65 -11.32 -17.93
CA THR A 167 22.89 -11.98 -19.00
C THR A 167 22.76 -11.07 -20.22
N GLY A 168 23.14 -11.58 -21.41
CA GLY A 168 23.05 -10.85 -22.66
C GLY A 168 24.11 -9.74 -22.85
N MET A 169 25.12 -9.63 -21.96
CA MET A 169 26.17 -8.63 -22.01
C MET A 169 27.56 -9.30 -22.03
N PRO A 170 28.02 -9.80 -23.19
CA PRO A 170 29.31 -10.47 -23.29
C PRO A 170 30.47 -9.60 -22.77
N GLY A 171 31.29 -10.15 -21.84
CA GLY A 171 32.44 -9.47 -21.27
C GLY A 171 32.11 -8.52 -20.09
N VAL A 172 30.84 -8.33 -19.73
CA VAL A 172 30.45 -7.57 -18.54
C VAL A 172 30.31 -8.53 -17.37
N THR A 173 31.19 -8.42 -16.37
CA THR A 173 31.14 -9.23 -15.14
C THR A 173 30.20 -8.63 -14.11
N VAL A 174 29.63 -9.45 -13.23
CA VAL A 174 28.78 -8.98 -12.11
C VAL A 174 29.57 -8.03 -11.20
N GLY A 175 30.83 -8.32 -10.94
CA GLY A 175 31.71 -7.45 -10.15
C GLY A 175 31.95 -6.06 -10.73
N SER A 176 31.77 -5.86 -12.06
CA SER A 176 31.88 -4.54 -12.68
C SER A 176 30.70 -3.62 -12.39
N LEU A 177 29.60 -4.13 -11.81
CA LEU A 177 28.39 -3.37 -11.50
C LEU A 177 28.41 -2.73 -10.12
N VAL A 178 29.39 -3.07 -9.29
CA VAL A 178 29.48 -2.62 -7.89
C VAL A 178 30.78 -1.85 -7.63
N ASP A 179 30.79 -1.07 -6.57
CA ASP A 179 31.98 -0.40 -6.06
C ASP A 179 32.36 -0.96 -4.70
N SER A 180 33.67 -1.17 -4.46
CA SER A 180 34.17 -1.85 -3.26
C SER A 180 33.89 -1.13 -1.93
N GLY A 181 33.50 0.13 -1.97
CA GLY A 181 33.10 0.92 -0.80
C GLY A 181 31.59 1.05 -0.63
N ASP A 182 30.81 0.47 -1.54
CA ASP A 182 29.36 0.63 -1.59
C ASP A 182 28.67 -0.69 -1.22
N PHE A 183 28.52 -0.92 0.07
CA PHE A 183 28.00 -2.18 0.62
C PHE A 183 26.81 -1.94 1.56
N LEU A 184 25.90 -2.92 1.59
CA LEU A 184 24.71 -2.90 2.44
C LEU A 184 25.06 -3.05 3.92
N ASN A 185 26.08 -3.84 4.24
CA ASN A 185 26.45 -4.16 5.61
C ASN A 185 27.94 -3.93 5.88
N SER A 186 28.28 -3.66 7.13
CA SER A 186 29.65 -3.35 7.55
C SER A 186 30.67 -4.46 7.32
N ASN A 187 30.22 -5.71 7.11
CA ASN A 187 31.08 -6.85 6.84
C ASN A 187 31.46 -6.96 5.35
N GLY A 188 30.88 -6.13 4.49
CA GLY A 188 31.15 -6.16 3.04
C GLY A 188 30.70 -7.44 2.36
N GLU A 189 29.63 -8.07 2.84
CA GLU A 189 29.10 -9.32 2.29
C GLU A 189 28.13 -9.10 1.12
N LEU A 190 27.45 -7.95 1.09
CA LEU A 190 26.56 -7.50 0.02
C LEU A 190 26.95 -6.11 -0.47
N TYR A 191 27.05 -5.97 -1.77
CA TYR A 191 27.24 -4.68 -2.45
C TYR A 191 25.96 -4.22 -3.13
N TRP A 192 25.82 -2.91 -3.29
CA TRP A 192 24.77 -2.32 -4.11
C TRP A 192 25.19 -2.28 -5.58
N VAL A 193 24.23 -2.56 -6.46
CA VAL A 193 24.38 -2.30 -7.90
C VAL A 193 24.31 -0.80 -8.14
N ASP A 194 25.35 -0.25 -8.76
CA ASP A 194 25.31 1.11 -9.29
C ASP A 194 24.58 1.11 -10.63
N VAL A 195 23.36 1.67 -10.65
CA VAL A 195 22.50 1.71 -11.84
C VAL A 195 23.08 2.54 -13.00
N THR A 196 24.14 3.32 -12.76
CA THR A 196 24.80 4.09 -13.82
C THR A 196 25.81 3.25 -14.62
N LYS A 197 26.15 2.05 -14.15
CA LYS A 197 27.13 1.18 -14.79
C LYS A 197 26.55 0.41 -15.98
N ASN A 198 27.39 0.18 -16.98
CA ASN A 198 27.02 -0.58 -18.16
C ASN A 198 26.66 -2.02 -17.78
N GLY A 199 25.45 -2.46 -18.12
CA GLY A 199 24.90 -3.79 -17.81
C GLY A 199 24.06 -3.83 -16.54
N ALA A 200 23.98 -2.75 -15.74
CA ALA A 200 23.19 -2.73 -14.51
C ALA A 200 21.71 -3.00 -14.76
N LYS A 201 21.10 -2.37 -15.78
CA LYS A 201 19.71 -2.63 -16.16
C LYS A 201 19.47 -4.11 -16.47
N GLN A 202 20.36 -4.70 -17.29
CA GLN A 202 20.25 -6.11 -17.68
C GLN A 202 20.38 -7.05 -16.50
N PHE A 203 21.25 -6.72 -15.53
CA PHE A 203 21.42 -7.50 -14.32
C PHE A 203 20.15 -7.46 -13.46
N VAL A 204 19.66 -6.26 -13.11
CA VAL A 204 18.48 -6.06 -12.26
C VAL A 204 17.24 -6.70 -12.88
N GLN A 205 16.97 -6.42 -14.16
CA GLN A 205 15.84 -7.02 -14.87
C GLN A 205 16.01 -8.53 -15.05
N GLY A 206 17.23 -8.99 -15.30
CA GLY A 206 17.56 -10.42 -15.38
C GLY A 206 17.27 -11.14 -14.07
N TYR A 207 17.56 -10.51 -12.93
CA TYR A 207 17.29 -11.06 -11.60
C TYR A 207 15.78 -11.20 -11.34
N VAL A 208 15.01 -10.15 -11.60
CA VAL A 208 13.54 -10.18 -11.47
C VAL A 208 12.95 -11.26 -12.39
N ASN A 209 13.41 -11.33 -13.65
CA ASN A 209 12.97 -12.34 -14.61
C ASN A 209 13.37 -13.76 -14.18
N TYR A 210 14.53 -13.93 -13.53
CA TYR A 210 14.95 -15.21 -12.97
C TYR A 210 13.92 -15.71 -11.95
N PHE A 211 13.58 -14.92 -10.93
CA PHE A 211 12.56 -15.30 -9.95
C PHE A 211 11.20 -15.54 -10.60
N LYS A 212 10.79 -14.67 -11.52
CA LYS A 212 9.52 -14.80 -12.25
C LYS A 212 9.43 -16.12 -13.03
N ASN A 213 10.51 -16.53 -13.70
CA ASN A 213 10.58 -17.77 -14.47
C ASN A 213 10.55 -19.02 -13.58
N LEU A 214 10.97 -18.91 -12.33
CA LEU A 214 10.84 -19.96 -11.31
C LEU A 214 9.41 -20.07 -10.76
N GLY A 215 8.52 -19.12 -11.06
CA GLY A 215 7.14 -19.11 -10.55
C GLY A 215 6.97 -18.29 -9.25
N VAL A 216 7.97 -17.49 -8.86
CA VAL A 216 7.84 -16.52 -7.75
C VAL A 216 6.81 -15.45 -8.14
N ALA A 217 5.81 -15.21 -7.28
CA ALA A 217 4.72 -14.29 -7.55
C ALA A 217 4.81 -12.95 -6.79
N TYR A 218 5.72 -12.87 -5.83
CA TYR A 218 5.87 -11.71 -4.94
C TYR A 218 7.35 -11.51 -4.60
N LEU A 219 7.81 -10.28 -4.74
CA LEU A 219 9.17 -9.87 -4.43
C LEU A 219 9.13 -8.76 -3.37
N ARG A 220 9.62 -9.09 -2.17
CA ARG A 220 9.75 -8.15 -1.05
C ARG A 220 11.17 -7.59 -1.05
N THR A 221 11.32 -6.35 -1.52
CA THR A 221 12.60 -5.65 -1.65
C THR A 221 12.81 -4.71 -0.47
N ASP A 222 13.99 -4.71 0.13
CA ASP A 222 14.26 -3.97 1.37
C ASP A 222 15.45 -3.02 1.28
N PHE A 223 15.63 -2.19 2.33
CA PHE A 223 16.70 -1.21 2.53
C PHE A 223 16.76 -0.08 1.49
N TRP A 224 15.61 0.29 0.94
CA TRP A 224 15.55 1.33 -0.09
C TRP A 224 15.97 2.71 0.40
N ALA A 225 15.71 3.06 1.68
CA ALA A 225 16.16 4.31 2.27
C ALA A 225 17.69 4.41 2.28
N TRP A 226 18.36 3.29 2.56
CA TRP A 226 19.83 3.26 2.55
C TRP A 226 20.40 3.35 1.14
N TYR A 227 19.75 2.75 0.15
CA TYR A 227 20.15 2.93 -1.23
C TYR A 227 20.02 4.39 -1.67
N GLU A 228 18.90 5.04 -1.37
CA GLU A 228 18.64 6.41 -1.81
C GLU A 228 19.50 7.45 -1.07
N ALA A 229 19.51 7.41 0.27
CA ALA A 229 20.07 8.44 1.13
C ALA A 229 21.42 8.07 1.77
N GLY A 230 21.87 6.83 1.62
CA GLY A 230 23.01 6.28 2.35
C GLY A 230 22.62 5.81 3.75
N ALA A 231 23.36 4.83 4.28
CA ALA A 231 23.23 4.38 5.67
C ALA A 231 23.94 5.36 6.61
N THR A 232 23.25 5.77 7.69
CA THR A 232 23.78 6.75 8.66
C THR A 232 24.16 6.14 10.00
N ASP A 233 23.87 4.86 10.20
CA ASP A 233 24.05 4.14 11.47
C ASP A 233 25.43 3.46 11.62
N GLY A 234 26.29 3.57 10.60
CA GLY A 234 27.61 2.93 10.56
C GLY A 234 27.57 1.42 10.29
N GLN A 235 26.42 0.85 10.00
CA GLN A 235 26.26 -0.58 9.71
C GLN A 235 26.44 -0.90 8.22
N GLY A 236 26.13 0.04 7.35
CA GLY A 236 26.25 -0.08 5.91
C GLY A 236 27.23 0.89 5.27
N GLY A 237 27.41 0.79 3.96
CA GLY A 237 28.07 1.79 3.15
C GLY A 237 27.29 3.09 3.18
N ILE A 238 27.99 4.20 3.33
CA ILE A 238 27.37 5.53 3.45
C ILE A 238 27.09 6.19 2.09
N VAL A 239 27.21 5.44 1.00
CA VAL A 239 27.03 5.98 -0.36
C VAL A 239 25.54 6.23 -0.60
N ALA A 240 25.21 7.49 -0.86
CA ALA A 240 23.87 7.88 -1.28
C ALA A 240 23.79 7.87 -2.82
N HIS A 241 22.90 7.05 -3.39
CA HIS A 241 22.72 6.99 -4.85
C HIS A 241 21.78 8.10 -5.36
N GLY A 242 20.99 8.70 -4.46
CA GLY A 242 20.07 9.78 -4.76
C GLY A 242 18.77 9.32 -5.43
N SER A 243 17.81 10.23 -5.46
CA SER A 243 16.45 9.94 -5.86
C SER A 243 16.27 9.59 -7.34
N THR A 244 17.18 10.03 -8.21
CA THR A 244 17.16 9.68 -9.65
C THR A 244 17.54 8.20 -9.85
N ASN A 245 18.59 7.74 -9.21
CA ASN A 245 19.05 6.34 -9.29
C ASN A 245 18.06 5.41 -8.58
N TYR A 246 17.49 5.84 -7.46
CA TYR A 246 16.40 5.16 -6.77
C TYR A 246 15.19 4.93 -7.71
N ALA A 247 14.70 5.99 -8.35
CA ALA A 247 13.60 5.90 -9.30
C ALA A 247 13.92 4.97 -10.49
N THR A 248 15.14 5.08 -11.04
CA THR A 248 15.62 4.22 -12.13
C THR A 248 15.62 2.74 -11.73
N ALA A 249 16.09 2.42 -10.54
CA ALA A 249 16.11 1.05 -10.03
C ALA A 249 14.71 0.48 -9.86
N LEU A 250 13.80 1.24 -9.23
CA LEU A 250 12.38 0.84 -9.09
C LEU A 250 11.69 0.66 -10.45
N GLU A 251 11.93 1.56 -11.41
CA GLU A 251 11.39 1.45 -12.76
C GLU A 251 11.82 0.14 -13.44
N TRP A 252 13.11 -0.21 -13.37
CA TRP A 252 13.60 -1.46 -13.99
C TRP A 252 13.02 -2.71 -13.34
N ILE A 253 12.86 -2.71 -12.02
CA ILE A 253 12.19 -3.81 -11.30
C ILE A 253 10.73 -3.91 -11.72
N ALA A 254 10.02 -2.77 -11.76
CA ALA A 254 8.61 -2.70 -12.15
C ALA A 254 8.39 -3.17 -13.59
N GLU A 255 9.24 -2.73 -14.53
CA GLU A 255 9.19 -3.18 -15.93
C GLU A 255 9.34 -4.71 -16.06
N ALA A 256 10.32 -5.29 -15.36
CA ALA A 256 10.58 -6.72 -15.41
C ALA A 256 9.49 -7.55 -14.72
N ALA A 257 8.99 -7.10 -13.57
CA ALA A 257 7.93 -7.75 -12.82
C ALA A 257 6.62 -7.82 -13.64
N GLY A 258 6.28 -6.73 -14.32
CA GLY A 258 5.01 -6.62 -15.06
C GLY A 258 3.81 -6.88 -14.14
N ASP A 259 2.76 -7.52 -14.67
CA ASP A 259 1.56 -7.88 -13.90
C ASP A 259 1.59 -9.29 -13.32
N THR A 260 2.69 -10.01 -13.47
CA THR A 260 2.81 -11.40 -13.00
C THR A 260 3.51 -11.54 -11.66
N MET A 261 4.20 -10.50 -11.20
CA MET A 261 4.89 -10.46 -9.92
C MET A 261 4.56 -9.16 -9.20
N GLU A 262 4.11 -9.26 -7.96
CA GLU A 262 3.89 -8.12 -7.07
C GLU A 262 5.22 -7.64 -6.47
N VAL A 263 5.43 -6.33 -6.41
CA VAL A 263 6.64 -5.70 -5.86
C VAL A 263 6.30 -4.93 -4.60
N SER A 264 6.85 -5.39 -3.47
CA SER A 264 6.79 -4.71 -2.18
C SER A 264 8.07 -3.94 -1.93
N VAL A 265 7.93 -2.66 -1.61
CA VAL A 265 9.00 -1.74 -1.29
C VAL A 265 9.08 -1.54 0.21
N VAL A 266 10.16 -2.02 0.84
CA VAL A 266 10.37 -1.95 2.29
C VAL A 266 11.45 -0.93 2.61
N MET A 267 11.30 -0.19 3.69
CA MET A 267 12.16 0.95 4.04
C MET A 267 12.25 2.04 2.94
N PRO A 268 11.16 2.45 2.26
CA PRO A 268 11.25 3.60 1.38
C PRO A 268 11.32 4.90 2.19
N ASN A 269 11.96 5.93 1.64
CA ASN A 269 11.92 7.26 2.24
C ASN A 269 10.60 7.99 1.96
N MET A 270 9.87 7.60 0.93
CA MET A 270 8.61 8.22 0.50
C MET A 270 8.73 9.74 0.24
N TYR A 271 9.89 10.20 -0.22
CA TYR A 271 10.10 11.62 -0.56
C TYR A 271 9.13 12.09 -1.65
N ASP A 272 8.88 13.40 -1.68
CA ASP A 272 7.92 14.00 -2.60
C ASP A 272 6.53 13.35 -2.51
N ASN A 273 6.11 13.01 -1.28
CA ASN A 273 4.82 12.41 -1.00
C ASN A 273 4.65 11.03 -1.66
N GLY A 274 5.69 10.21 -1.67
CA GLY A 274 5.69 8.86 -2.25
C GLY A 274 5.57 8.83 -3.77
N ALA A 275 5.99 9.90 -4.45
CA ALA A 275 5.77 10.03 -5.89
C ALA A 275 6.40 8.90 -6.70
N ARG A 276 7.57 8.41 -6.29
CA ARG A 276 8.28 7.34 -6.99
C ARG A 276 7.70 5.98 -6.69
N GLU A 277 7.31 5.76 -5.44
CA GLU A 277 6.65 4.52 -5.01
C GLU A 277 5.29 4.36 -5.70
N VAL A 278 4.52 5.44 -5.85
CA VAL A 278 3.26 5.43 -6.63
C VAL A 278 3.50 5.09 -8.10
N LEU A 279 4.62 5.54 -8.69
CA LEU A 279 4.94 5.25 -10.08
C LEU A 279 5.35 3.79 -10.32
N TYR A 280 6.13 3.19 -9.40
CA TYR A 280 6.86 1.96 -9.68
C TYR A 280 6.63 0.84 -8.66
N GLY A 281 6.08 1.11 -7.48
CA GLY A 281 5.73 0.12 -6.46
C GLY A 281 4.30 -0.40 -6.60
N ASP A 282 4.03 -1.54 -5.98
CA ASP A 282 2.66 -2.02 -5.75
C ASP A 282 2.27 -1.83 -4.30
N MET A 283 3.16 -2.22 -3.40
CA MET A 283 2.97 -2.19 -1.97
C MET A 283 4.15 -1.50 -1.29
N VAL A 284 3.88 -0.73 -0.25
CA VAL A 284 4.91 0.00 0.50
C VAL A 284 4.73 -0.15 2.00
N ARG A 285 5.82 -0.40 2.70
CA ARG A 285 5.88 -0.36 4.17
C ARG A 285 5.82 1.08 4.64
N ILE A 286 4.89 1.36 5.56
CA ILE A 286 4.58 2.74 6.00
C ILE A 286 4.89 2.99 7.48
N ASN A 287 5.42 2.03 8.20
CA ASN A 287 5.78 2.12 9.62
C ASN A 287 6.98 1.24 9.95
N ASN A 288 7.53 1.39 11.17
CA ASN A 288 8.61 0.57 11.70
C ASN A 288 8.29 -0.92 11.66
N ASP A 289 9.33 -1.74 11.74
CA ASP A 289 9.22 -3.19 11.80
C ASP A 289 8.34 -3.65 12.96
N ALA A 290 7.62 -4.75 12.72
CA ALA A 290 6.78 -5.39 13.72
C ALA A 290 7.55 -5.81 14.98
N THR A 291 8.84 -6.11 14.85
CA THR A 291 9.71 -6.57 15.94
C THR A 291 9.10 -7.73 16.72
N THR A 292 8.66 -7.48 17.96
CA THR A 292 7.95 -8.46 18.80
C THR A 292 6.43 -8.38 18.66
N GLY A 293 5.91 -7.50 17.81
CA GLY A 293 4.48 -7.32 17.57
C GLY A 293 3.71 -6.66 18.71
N GLY A 294 2.46 -7.03 18.85
CA GLY A 294 1.56 -6.59 19.92
C GLY A 294 1.08 -5.16 19.76
N TRP A 295 0.53 -4.62 20.85
CA TRP A 295 -0.08 -3.30 20.86
C TRP A 295 0.92 -2.17 20.55
N THR A 296 2.19 -2.35 20.94
CA THR A 296 3.23 -1.37 20.65
C THR A 296 3.45 -1.19 19.16
N HIS A 297 3.54 -2.30 18.39
CA HIS A 297 3.61 -2.25 16.93
C HIS A 297 2.35 -1.63 16.32
N LEU A 298 1.18 -1.95 16.86
CA LEU A 298 -0.09 -1.48 16.32
C LEU A 298 -0.32 0.02 16.60
N SER A 299 -0.04 0.50 17.82
CA SER A 299 -0.45 1.82 18.32
C SER A 299 0.58 2.56 19.19
N GLY A 300 1.74 1.96 19.47
CA GLY A 300 2.78 2.59 20.30
C GLY A 300 3.50 3.74 19.62
N GLY A 301 4.24 4.53 20.39
CA GLY A 301 5.07 5.64 19.92
C GLY A 301 4.29 6.86 19.45
N ARG A 302 3.33 6.72 18.57
CA ARG A 302 2.46 7.76 17.99
C ARG A 302 3.24 8.98 17.47
N GLN A 303 4.39 8.73 16.85
CA GLN A 303 5.23 9.80 16.33
C GLN A 303 4.51 10.67 15.32
N SER A 304 5.01 11.89 15.18
CA SER A 304 4.64 12.79 14.09
C SER A 304 5.16 12.27 12.76
N TRP A 305 4.53 12.68 11.68
CA TRP A 305 4.96 12.35 10.34
C TRP A 305 6.40 12.83 10.06
N GLN A 306 7.16 12.00 9.38
CA GLN A 306 8.52 12.26 8.92
C GLN A 306 8.60 11.96 7.43
N ASP A 307 9.51 12.63 6.75
CA ASP A 307 9.74 12.48 5.31
C ASP A 307 11.00 11.62 5.07
N SER A 308 11.04 10.46 5.71
CA SER A 308 12.14 9.51 5.61
C SER A 308 11.71 8.15 6.15
N TRP A 309 12.54 7.14 5.99
CA TRP A 309 12.31 5.82 6.58
C TRP A 309 12.00 5.91 8.06
N SER A 310 11.11 5.06 8.51
CA SER A 310 10.46 5.09 9.83
C SER A 310 9.62 6.35 10.02
N GLN A 311 8.88 6.76 8.98
CA GLN A 311 7.95 7.89 9.05
C GLN A 311 6.99 7.78 10.23
N TRP A 312 6.69 6.55 10.67
CA TRP A 312 5.80 6.25 11.77
C TRP A 312 6.30 5.09 12.61
N ASP A 313 6.09 5.16 13.94
CA ASP A 313 6.42 4.06 14.83
C ASP A 313 5.44 2.90 14.75
N ASN A 314 4.20 3.14 14.34
CA ASN A 314 3.12 2.20 14.47
C ASN A 314 2.17 2.21 13.26
N ALA A 315 1.44 1.10 13.10
CA ALA A 315 0.56 0.87 11.98
C ALA A 315 -0.62 1.88 11.92
N PHE A 316 -1.27 2.22 13.04
CA PHE A 316 -2.36 3.20 13.05
C PHE A 316 -1.93 4.54 12.47
N SER A 317 -0.79 5.04 12.92
CA SER A 317 -0.27 6.33 12.46
C SER A 317 0.21 6.27 11.02
N GLY A 318 0.86 5.17 10.62
CA GLY A 318 1.30 4.95 9.24
C GLY A 318 0.14 4.91 8.25
N PHE A 319 -0.88 4.10 8.53
CA PHE A 319 -2.08 4.06 7.68
C PHE A 319 -2.78 5.42 7.62
N THR A 320 -2.95 6.10 8.75
CA THR A 320 -3.58 7.43 8.79
C THR A 320 -2.78 8.45 7.98
N GLY A 321 -1.46 8.46 8.13
CA GLY A 321 -0.55 9.37 7.45
C GLY A 321 -0.60 9.21 5.93
N TRP A 322 -0.63 7.98 5.45
CA TRP A 322 -0.55 7.66 4.02
C TRP A 322 -1.89 7.30 3.36
N ALA A 323 -3.02 7.38 4.07
CA ALA A 323 -4.35 7.04 3.54
C ALA A 323 -4.70 7.71 2.21
N HIS A 324 -4.16 8.90 1.94
CA HIS A 324 -4.37 9.63 0.70
C HIS A 324 -3.66 8.99 -0.51
N ARG A 325 -2.73 8.06 -0.29
CA ARG A 325 -2.04 7.29 -1.33
C ARG A 325 -2.59 5.88 -1.49
N SER A 326 -3.61 5.50 -0.71
CA SER A 326 -4.27 4.21 -0.82
C SER A 326 -5.46 4.24 -1.76
N GLY A 327 -5.80 3.07 -2.29
CA GLY A 327 -6.96 2.86 -3.15
C GLY A 327 -6.60 2.19 -4.45
N ARG A 328 -7.62 1.85 -5.23
CA ARG A 328 -7.43 1.08 -6.46
C ARG A 328 -6.64 1.86 -7.50
N GLY A 329 -5.54 1.25 -7.94
CA GLY A 329 -4.61 1.89 -8.87
C GLY A 329 -3.64 2.87 -8.21
N GLN A 330 -3.65 2.95 -6.89
CA GLN A 330 -2.66 3.63 -6.06
C GLN A 330 -1.79 2.61 -5.30
N LEU A 331 -1.19 2.97 -4.18
CA LEU A 331 -0.38 2.05 -3.38
C LEU A 331 -1.25 1.17 -2.46
N ILE A 332 -0.80 -0.05 -2.25
CA ILE A 332 -1.20 -0.88 -1.12
C ILE A 332 -0.30 -0.51 0.05
N LEU A 333 -0.90 -0.06 1.16
CA LEU A 333 -0.16 0.30 2.37
C LEU A 333 0.09 -0.93 3.22
N ASP A 334 1.35 -1.24 3.50
CA ASP A 334 1.77 -2.40 4.27
C ASP A 334 2.07 -1.99 5.72
N GLY A 335 1.23 -2.44 6.66
CA GLY A 335 1.40 -2.23 8.10
C GLY A 335 2.34 -3.23 8.76
N ASP A 336 3.04 -4.08 7.99
CA ASP A 336 3.92 -5.15 8.41
C ASP A 336 3.18 -6.40 8.95
N PHE A 337 3.87 -7.24 9.67
CA PHE A 337 3.41 -8.57 10.08
C PHE A 337 2.54 -8.56 11.32
N LEU A 338 1.57 -9.47 11.35
CA LEU A 338 0.75 -9.73 12.51
C LEU A 338 1.19 -11.03 13.21
N MET A 339 1.28 -10.94 14.53
CA MET A 339 1.57 -12.04 15.43
C MET A 339 0.51 -12.05 16.52
N MET A 340 -0.53 -12.90 16.41
CA MET A 340 -1.69 -12.89 17.32
C MET A 340 -1.32 -13.20 18.77
N ASN A 341 -0.26 -13.99 18.98
CA ASN A 341 0.20 -14.32 20.32
C ASN A 341 0.93 -13.17 21.05
N SER A 342 1.32 -12.13 20.34
CA SER A 342 1.96 -10.95 20.92
C SER A 342 0.98 -9.95 21.53
N PHE A 343 -0.32 -10.09 21.23
CA PHE A 343 -1.37 -9.24 21.79
C PHE A 343 -1.87 -9.77 23.13
N ALA A 344 -2.08 -8.87 24.07
CA ALA A 344 -2.47 -9.20 25.43
C ALA A 344 -3.93 -9.68 25.56
N SER A 345 -4.81 -9.27 24.63
CA SER A 345 -6.23 -9.55 24.70
C SER A 345 -6.85 -9.85 23.33
N ASP A 346 -8.02 -10.47 23.34
CA ASP A 346 -8.83 -10.68 22.12
C ASP A 346 -9.30 -9.36 21.52
N ALA A 347 -9.53 -8.34 22.35
CA ALA A 347 -9.86 -6.99 21.87
C ALA A 347 -8.73 -6.41 21.02
N GLU A 348 -7.48 -6.55 21.44
CA GLU A 348 -6.32 -6.12 20.65
C GLU A 348 -6.16 -6.91 19.35
N ARG A 349 -6.37 -8.25 19.39
CA ARG A 349 -6.32 -9.12 18.21
C ARG A 349 -7.38 -8.73 17.17
N GLN A 350 -8.63 -8.51 17.62
CA GLN A 350 -9.70 -8.02 16.75
C GLN A 350 -9.38 -6.64 16.20
N THR A 351 -8.83 -5.75 17.00
CA THR A 351 -8.45 -4.40 16.58
C THR A 351 -7.37 -4.43 15.50
N ALA A 352 -6.38 -5.30 15.62
CA ALA A 352 -5.34 -5.48 14.61
C ALA A 352 -5.95 -5.93 13.25
N ILE A 353 -6.76 -6.98 13.28
CA ILE A 353 -7.43 -7.46 12.06
C ILE A 353 -8.36 -6.39 11.47
N ASN A 354 -9.15 -5.70 12.28
CA ASN A 354 -10.04 -4.65 11.81
C ASN A 354 -9.29 -3.50 11.14
N LEU A 355 -8.17 -3.06 11.73
CA LEU A 355 -7.35 -1.98 11.18
C LEU A 355 -6.76 -2.37 9.82
N PHE A 356 -6.11 -3.53 9.73
CA PHE A 356 -5.50 -4.01 8.49
C PHE A 356 -6.54 -4.23 7.40
N THR A 357 -7.70 -4.79 7.77
CA THR A 357 -8.81 -4.99 6.82
C THR A 357 -9.35 -3.66 6.30
N VAL A 358 -9.68 -2.71 7.19
CA VAL A 358 -10.30 -1.45 6.73
C VAL A 358 -9.30 -0.57 5.98
N ALA A 359 -8.02 -0.63 6.29
CA ALA A 359 -6.96 0.08 5.55
C ALA A 359 -6.65 -0.55 4.19
N GLY A 360 -7.10 -1.78 3.93
CA GLY A 360 -6.75 -2.53 2.72
C GLY A 360 -5.30 -3.02 2.71
N SER A 361 -4.69 -3.14 3.89
CA SER A 361 -3.33 -3.67 4.06
C SER A 361 -3.28 -5.16 3.75
N PRO A 362 -2.13 -5.72 3.35
CA PRO A 362 -1.95 -7.15 3.43
C PRO A 362 -2.21 -7.64 4.87
N VAL A 363 -2.84 -8.80 5.03
CA VAL A 363 -2.85 -9.51 6.31
C VAL A 363 -1.76 -10.56 6.25
N ALA A 364 -0.59 -10.18 6.74
CA ALA A 364 0.61 -10.99 6.72
C ALA A 364 0.78 -11.72 8.06
N ILE A 365 0.42 -13.00 8.09
CA ILE A 365 0.59 -13.86 9.27
C ILE A 365 2.09 -14.08 9.49
N SER A 366 2.58 -13.85 10.70
CA SER A 366 3.93 -14.27 11.09
C SER A 366 3.96 -15.14 12.36
N ASP A 367 2.79 -15.56 12.85
CA ASP A 367 2.71 -16.69 13.78
C ASP A 367 3.08 -18.00 13.08
N ARG A 368 3.42 -19.02 13.85
CA ARG A 368 3.82 -20.34 13.36
C ARG A 368 2.87 -21.43 13.87
N VAL A 369 2.91 -22.56 13.17
CA VAL A 369 2.12 -23.74 13.54
C VAL A 369 2.38 -24.23 14.98
N ASP A 370 3.60 -24.02 15.48
CA ASP A 370 4.01 -24.45 16.83
C ASP A 370 3.66 -23.47 17.95
N ASN A 371 3.22 -22.23 17.62
CA ASN A 371 2.97 -21.23 18.64
C ASN A 371 1.58 -20.58 18.62
N ILE A 372 0.85 -20.60 17.50
CA ILE A 372 -0.40 -19.83 17.31
C ILE A 372 -1.59 -20.33 18.16
N GLY A 373 -1.72 -21.65 18.32
CA GLY A 373 -2.84 -22.26 19.05
C GLY A 373 -4.22 -21.80 18.58
N ALA A 374 -5.11 -21.51 19.53
CA ALA A 374 -6.49 -21.08 19.25
C ALA A 374 -6.57 -19.70 18.56
N ASN A 375 -5.53 -18.89 18.64
CA ASN A 375 -5.51 -17.54 18.05
C ASN A 375 -5.52 -17.55 16.51
N ALA A 376 -5.32 -18.71 15.88
CA ALA A 376 -5.48 -18.88 14.43
C ALA A 376 -6.87 -18.43 13.93
N SER A 377 -7.91 -18.54 14.75
CA SER A 377 -9.28 -18.17 14.40
C SER A 377 -9.46 -16.68 14.09
N PHE A 378 -8.61 -15.80 14.62
CA PHE A 378 -8.68 -14.37 14.30
C PHE A 378 -8.36 -14.07 12.83
N TYR A 379 -7.55 -14.91 12.19
CA TYR A 379 -7.20 -14.77 10.77
C TYR A 379 -8.26 -15.34 9.80
N THR A 380 -9.27 -16.06 10.30
CA THR A 380 -10.18 -16.83 9.45
C THR A 380 -11.65 -16.41 9.57
N ASN A 381 -11.94 -15.26 10.20
CA ASN A 381 -13.31 -14.75 10.26
C ASN A 381 -13.82 -14.42 8.83
N SER A 382 -14.79 -15.20 8.37
CA SER A 382 -15.28 -15.14 6.99
C SER A 382 -15.94 -13.80 6.63
N ASP A 383 -16.65 -13.18 7.57
CA ASP A 383 -17.32 -11.89 7.32
C ASP A 383 -16.27 -10.77 7.18
N VAL A 384 -15.26 -10.73 8.07
CA VAL A 384 -14.18 -9.76 7.97
C VAL A 384 -13.39 -9.96 6.67
N LEU A 385 -13.02 -11.19 6.34
CA LEU A 385 -12.30 -11.51 5.11
C LEU A 385 -13.12 -11.20 3.85
N SER A 386 -14.46 -11.27 3.93
CA SER A 386 -15.31 -10.92 2.79
C SER A 386 -15.18 -9.45 2.38
N LEU A 387 -14.95 -8.54 3.35
CA LEU A 387 -14.68 -7.12 3.07
C LEU A 387 -13.33 -6.96 2.40
N HIS A 388 -12.30 -7.61 2.94
CA HIS A 388 -10.95 -7.58 2.38
C HIS A 388 -10.92 -8.15 0.94
N ASN A 389 -11.57 -9.29 0.71
CA ASN A 389 -11.61 -9.95 -0.60
C ASN A 389 -12.37 -9.15 -1.67
N GLN A 390 -13.22 -8.22 -1.27
CA GLN A 390 -13.86 -7.25 -2.17
C GLN A 390 -12.93 -6.07 -2.50
N GLY A 391 -11.69 -6.06 -2.00
CA GLY A 391 -10.71 -5.01 -2.22
C GLY A 391 -11.05 -3.72 -1.47
N LEU A 392 -11.55 -3.85 -0.24
CA LEU A 392 -11.81 -2.72 0.64
C LEU A 392 -10.53 -1.91 0.85
N THR A 393 -10.60 -0.61 0.62
CA THR A 393 -9.57 0.38 0.96
C THR A 393 -10.27 1.57 1.60
N GLY A 394 -10.31 1.59 2.92
CA GLY A 394 -10.93 2.67 3.67
C GLY A 394 -10.00 3.84 3.89
N LYS A 395 -10.58 4.89 4.47
CA LYS A 395 -9.88 6.11 4.86
C LYS A 395 -10.29 6.49 6.28
N PRO A 396 -9.38 7.12 7.06
CA PRO A 396 -9.76 7.74 8.32
C PRO A 396 -10.68 8.93 8.06
N TYR A 397 -11.49 9.31 9.03
CA TYR A 397 -12.30 10.50 8.92
C TYR A 397 -11.40 11.75 8.86
N PHE A 398 -11.63 12.62 7.87
CA PHE A 398 -10.90 13.86 7.71
C PHE A 398 -11.72 15.03 8.28
N TYR A 399 -11.14 15.80 9.20
CA TYR A 399 -11.76 16.99 9.76
C TYR A 399 -11.58 18.24 8.90
N ASN A 400 -10.49 18.30 8.14
CA ASN A 400 -10.21 19.39 7.21
C ASN A 400 -9.44 18.90 5.98
N GLY A 401 -9.32 19.75 4.95
CA GLY A 401 -8.70 19.41 3.67
C GLY A 401 -7.18 19.22 3.68
N SER A 402 -6.50 19.36 4.81
CA SER A 402 -5.06 19.13 4.87
C SER A 402 -4.73 17.64 4.82
N LEU A 403 -4.25 17.16 3.69
CA LEU A 403 -3.82 15.77 3.53
C LEU A 403 -2.54 15.43 4.29
N TYR A 404 -1.71 16.42 4.54
CA TYR A 404 -0.37 16.26 5.12
C TYR A 404 -0.31 16.53 6.62
N SER A 405 -1.38 17.00 7.22
CA SER A 405 -1.44 17.18 8.65
C SER A 405 -1.67 15.82 9.32
N VAL A 406 -0.63 15.28 9.84
CA VAL A 406 -0.54 13.92 10.40
C VAL A 406 -0.55 13.90 11.92
N ASP A 407 -0.68 15.05 12.52
CA ASP A 407 -0.70 15.25 13.98
C ASP A 407 -2.04 14.83 14.64
N GLY A 408 -2.97 14.26 13.86
CA GLY A 408 -4.30 13.86 14.33
C GLY A 408 -5.31 15.01 14.40
N THR A 409 -4.90 16.26 14.13
CA THR A 409 -5.83 17.42 14.17
C THR A 409 -6.71 17.48 12.93
N SER A 410 -6.25 16.95 11.79
CA SER A 410 -7.00 16.92 10.53
C SER A 410 -7.66 15.57 10.23
N ARG A 411 -7.31 14.52 10.96
CA ARG A 411 -7.80 13.15 10.73
C ARG A 411 -8.10 12.45 12.05
N ASP A 412 -9.18 11.66 12.07
CA ASP A 412 -9.52 10.82 13.20
C ASP A 412 -8.98 9.41 12.97
N THR A 413 -7.88 9.06 13.62
CA THR A 413 -7.25 7.74 13.52
C THR A 413 -8.12 6.60 14.05
N GLU A 414 -9.21 6.91 14.75
CA GLU A 414 -10.08 5.98 15.45
C GLU A 414 -11.46 5.83 14.78
N ARG A 415 -11.72 6.53 13.67
CA ARG A 415 -12.92 6.36 12.82
C ARG A 415 -12.48 6.13 11.38
N TRP A 416 -12.72 4.92 10.88
CA TRP A 416 -12.37 4.53 9.53
C TRP A 416 -13.61 4.07 8.77
N MET A 417 -13.73 4.48 7.53
CA MET A 417 -14.80 4.10 6.64
C MET A 417 -14.23 3.77 5.26
N GLY A 418 -14.83 2.79 4.61
CA GLY A 418 -14.49 2.46 3.23
C GLY A 418 -15.73 2.03 2.46
N GLN A 419 -15.85 2.48 1.23
CA GLN A 419 -16.96 2.11 0.37
C GLN A 419 -16.59 0.91 -0.49
N LEU A 420 -17.48 -0.08 -0.54
CA LEU A 420 -17.34 -1.30 -1.33
C LEU A 420 -17.89 -1.09 -2.75
N PRO A 421 -17.47 -1.93 -3.72
CA PRO A 421 -17.90 -1.78 -5.11
C PRO A 421 -19.40 -1.93 -5.34
N ASP A 422 -20.14 -2.60 -4.45
CA ASP A 422 -21.60 -2.74 -4.50
C ASP A 422 -22.35 -1.53 -3.90
N GLY A 423 -21.62 -0.51 -3.45
CA GLY A 423 -22.16 0.70 -2.83
C GLY A 423 -22.37 0.59 -1.32
N SER A 424 -22.16 -0.58 -0.71
CA SER A 424 -22.17 -0.75 0.74
C SER A 424 -20.91 -0.20 1.40
N TRP A 425 -20.85 -0.22 2.73
CA TRP A 425 -19.78 0.39 3.50
C TRP A 425 -19.25 -0.55 4.57
N ALA A 426 -17.95 -0.45 4.82
CA ALA A 426 -17.34 -0.93 6.05
C ALA A 426 -17.06 0.27 6.97
N VAL A 427 -17.46 0.17 8.24
CA VAL A 427 -17.21 1.18 9.26
C VAL A 427 -16.47 0.52 10.42
N ALA A 428 -15.28 1.04 10.73
CA ALA A 428 -14.48 0.59 11.86
C ALA A 428 -14.29 1.73 12.86
N LEU A 429 -14.64 1.44 14.12
CA LEU A 429 -14.48 2.35 15.25
C LEU A 429 -13.45 1.74 16.20
N PHE A 430 -12.48 2.53 16.64
CA PHE A 430 -11.35 2.12 17.45
C PHE A 430 -11.24 2.95 18.72
N ASN A 431 -10.71 2.34 19.77
CA ASN A 431 -10.26 3.02 20.98
C ASN A 431 -8.78 2.73 21.22
N ARG A 432 -7.93 3.70 20.98
CA ARG A 432 -6.47 3.62 21.19
C ARG A 432 -6.06 4.04 22.60
N ASN A 433 -7.00 4.38 23.48
CA ASN A 433 -6.72 4.77 24.85
C ASN A 433 -6.37 3.54 25.70
N ASP A 434 -5.34 3.67 26.52
CA ASP A 434 -4.83 2.56 27.34
C ASP A 434 -5.68 2.29 28.60
N THR A 435 -6.53 3.24 29.03
CA THR A 435 -7.22 3.17 30.33
C THR A 435 -8.71 3.46 30.28
N ASN A 436 -9.16 4.32 29.34
CA ASN A 436 -10.53 4.82 29.36
C ASN A 436 -11.41 4.14 28.31
N THR A 437 -12.63 3.82 28.70
CA THR A 437 -13.70 3.50 27.76
C THR A 437 -14.15 4.77 27.05
N VAL A 438 -14.28 4.72 25.72
CA VAL A 438 -14.73 5.84 24.90
C VAL A 438 -15.93 5.43 24.05
N THR A 439 -16.83 6.38 23.78
CA THR A 439 -17.91 6.17 22.80
C THR A 439 -17.52 6.83 21.50
N LYS A 440 -17.56 6.05 20.42
CA LYS A 440 -17.35 6.52 19.04
C LYS A 440 -18.62 6.32 18.24
N SER A 441 -18.85 7.21 17.26
CA SER A 441 -20.05 7.15 16.40
C SER A 441 -19.75 7.61 14.98
N VAL A 442 -20.58 7.11 14.05
CA VAL A 442 -20.64 7.54 12.65
C VAL A 442 -22.10 7.80 12.31
N SER A 443 -22.38 8.98 11.77
CA SER A 443 -23.69 9.36 11.20
C SER A 443 -23.72 8.97 9.72
N PHE A 444 -24.66 8.13 9.31
CA PHE A 444 -24.69 7.64 7.94
C PHE A 444 -25.00 8.74 6.92
N GLY A 445 -25.86 9.69 7.28
CA GLY A 445 -26.16 10.85 6.44
C GLY A 445 -24.98 11.81 6.31
N THR A 446 -24.42 12.23 7.43
CA THR A 446 -23.37 13.25 7.47
C THR A 446 -22.01 12.70 7.06
N ASP A 447 -21.64 11.53 7.55
CA ASP A 447 -20.27 11.03 7.39
C ASP A 447 -20.10 10.14 6.14
N LEU A 448 -21.16 9.41 5.72
CA LEU A 448 -21.15 8.49 4.57
C LEU A 448 -21.96 9.01 3.37
N GLY A 449 -22.82 10.00 3.57
CA GLY A 449 -23.73 10.53 2.52
C GLY A 449 -24.87 9.58 2.15
N ILE A 450 -25.25 8.66 3.04
CA ILE A 450 -26.38 7.75 2.85
C ILE A 450 -27.68 8.51 3.08
N VAL A 451 -28.66 8.35 2.20
CA VAL A 451 -30.01 8.92 2.35
C VAL A 451 -30.90 7.89 3.07
N GLY A 452 -31.44 8.29 4.24
CA GLY A 452 -32.31 7.43 5.03
C GLY A 452 -31.54 6.44 5.92
N ALA A 453 -32.12 5.27 6.11
CA ALA A 453 -31.56 4.22 6.95
C ALA A 453 -30.74 3.21 6.14
N ALA A 454 -29.86 2.51 6.83
CA ALA A 454 -29.10 1.40 6.28
C ALA A 454 -29.13 0.20 7.23
N ASP A 455 -29.11 -1.00 6.69
CA ASP A 455 -29.01 -2.23 7.46
C ASP A 455 -27.57 -2.45 7.91
N VAL A 456 -27.39 -2.83 9.17
CA VAL A 456 -26.07 -2.93 9.81
C VAL A 456 -25.84 -4.34 10.32
N LYS A 457 -24.70 -4.92 9.95
CA LYS A 457 -24.23 -6.23 10.44
C LYS A 457 -22.90 -6.08 11.17
N ASP A 458 -22.79 -6.68 12.35
CA ASP A 458 -21.50 -6.79 13.07
C ASP A 458 -20.67 -7.94 12.51
N MET A 459 -19.42 -7.65 12.15
CA MET A 459 -18.56 -8.58 11.41
C MET A 459 -17.93 -9.66 12.29
N TRP A 460 -17.91 -9.47 13.62
CA TRP A 460 -17.35 -10.46 14.55
C TRP A 460 -18.39 -11.35 15.19
N SER A 461 -19.50 -10.78 15.63
CA SER A 461 -20.60 -11.55 16.20
C SER A 461 -21.55 -12.14 15.15
N HIS A 462 -21.39 -11.73 13.89
CA HIS A 462 -22.26 -12.08 12.75
C HIS A 462 -23.71 -11.60 12.91
N ALA A 463 -24.00 -10.78 13.92
CA ALA A 463 -25.33 -10.33 14.26
C ALA A 463 -25.84 -9.24 13.33
N ASP A 464 -27.07 -9.37 12.87
CA ASP A 464 -27.81 -8.28 12.25
C ASP A 464 -28.28 -7.31 13.34
N LEU A 465 -27.83 -6.06 13.25
CA LEU A 465 -28.15 -5.02 14.22
C LEU A 465 -29.40 -4.21 13.84
N GLY A 466 -30.02 -4.53 12.69
CA GLY A 466 -31.19 -3.88 12.16
C GLY A 466 -30.88 -2.60 11.37
N SER A 467 -31.95 -1.90 11.00
CA SER A 467 -31.89 -0.71 10.16
C SER A 467 -31.76 0.56 11.03
N MET A 468 -30.77 1.40 10.71
CA MET A 468 -30.47 2.60 11.50
C MET A 468 -29.88 3.72 10.63
N THR A 469 -29.79 4.95 11.19
CA THR A 469 -29.23 6.12 10.51
C THR A 469 -27.85 6.53 11.04
N SER A 470 -27.38 5.85 12.07
CA SER A 470 -26.06 6.05 12.67
C SER A 470 -25.63 4.78 13.41
N PHE A 471 -24.33 4.59 13.56
CA PHE A 471 -23.78 3.52 14.39
C PHE A 471 -22.93 4.12 15.51
N SER A 472 -23.11 3.63 16.74
CA SER A 472 -22.35 4.06 17.89
C SER A 472 -21.94 2.85 18.75
N ALA A 473 -20.71 2.87 19.26
CA ALA A 473 -20.17 1.83 20.12
C ALA A 473 -19.42 2.41 21.31
N SER A 474 -19.68 1.87 22.49
CA SER A 474 -18.87 2.08 23.68
C SER A 474 -17.72 1.06 23.68
N LEU A 475 -16.49 1.54 23.58
CA LEU A 475 -15.29 0.73 23.36
C LEU A 475 -14.42 0.79 24.62
N ALA A 476 -14.15 -0.37 25.23
CA ALA A 476 -13.13 -0.51 26.25
C ALA A 476 -11.73 -0.15 25.71
N PRO A 477 -10.73 0.03 26.56
CA PRO A 477 -9.35 0.21 26.10
C PRO A 477 -8.94 -0.83 25.07
N HIS A 478 -8.30 -0.39 24.00
CA HIS A 478 -7.79 -1.17 22.86
C HIS A 478 -8.86 -1.93 22.04
N ALA A 479 -10.15 -1.76 22.38
CA ALA A 479 -11.23 -2.43 21.67
C ALA A 479 -11.62 -1.68 20.38
N SER A 480 -12.27 -2.42 19.50
CA SER A 480 -12.82 -1.90 18.25
C SER A 480 -14.14 -2.57 17.87
N ARG A 481 -14.85 -1.97 16.92
CA ARG A 481 -16.01 -2.58 16.25
C ARG A 481 -15.86 -2.39 14.76
N LEU A 482 -16.14 -3.44 14.01
CA LEU A 482 -16.22 -3.42 12.55
C LEU A 482 -17.63 -3.84 12.14
N VAL A 483 -18.30 -2.99 11.39
CA VAL A 483 -19.66 -3.26 10.89
C VAL A 483 -19.73 -3.07 9.39
N HIS A 484 -20.57 -3.87 8.74
CA HIS A 484 -20.97 -3.70 7.36
C HIS A 484 -22.30 -2.95 7.32
N VAL A 485 -22.40 -1.91 6.50
CA VAL A 485 -23.54 -1.00 6.41
C VAL A 485 -24.06 -1.01 4.98
N VAL A 486 -25.29 -1.46 4.79
CA VAL A 486 -25.93 -1.60 3.47
C VAL A 486 -27.02 -0.56 3.33
N PRO A 487 -26.83 0.48 2.50
CA PRO A 487 -27.89 1.48 2.24
C PRO A 487 -29.15 0.85 1.64
N ALA A 488 -30.30 1.29 2.11
CA ALA A 488 -31.59 0.84 1.57
C ALA A 488 -31.90 1.42 0.18
N GLU A 489 -31.13 2.43 -0.27
CA GLU A 489 -31.31 3.09 -1.55
C GLU A 489 -31.09 2.13 -2.73
N SER A 490 -31.96 2.21 -3.74
CA SER A 490 -31.82 1.44 -4.98
C SER A 490 -30.72 1.98 -5.90
N THR A 491 -30.53 3.30 -5.95
CA THR A 491 -29.47 3.96 -6.70
C THR A 491 -28.18 3.91 -5.90
N LYS A 492 -27.11 3.46 -6.53
CA LYS A 492 -25.82 3.34 -5.86
C LYS A 492 -25.03 4.63 -5.99
N ARG A 493 -24.74 5.26 -4.86
CA ARG A 493 -23.94 6.50 -4.75
C ARG A 493 -22.54 6.16 -4.28
N TYR A 494 -21.53 6.67 -5.01
CA TYR A 494 -20.10 6.47 -4.71
C TYR A 494 -19.45 7.80 -4.41
N GLN A 495 -18.98 7.97 -3.18
CA GLN A 495 -18.42 9.23 -2.67
C GLN A 495 -16.97 9.43 -3.13
N ALA A 496 -16.67 10.58 -3.76
CA ALA A 496 -15.32 10.88 -4.25
C ALA A 496 -14.31 10.94 -3.10
N ALA A 497 -14.70 11.42 -1.93
CA ALA A 497 -13.86 11.48 -0.73
C ALA A 497 -13.33 10.11 -0.28
N PHE A 498 -13.98 9.00 -0.64
CA PHE A 498 -13.58 7.64 -0.31
C PHE A 498 -13.05 6.84 -1.49
N ALA A 499 -13.03 7.42 -2.68
CA ALA A 499 -12.45 6.82 -3.88
C ALA A 499 -10.91 6.86 -3.84
N ALA A 500 -10.26 6.31 -4.87
CA ALA A 500 -8.81 6.44 -5.04
C ALA A 500 -8.51 7.78 -5.75
N TRP A 501 -7.55 8.55 -5.24
CA TRP A 501 -7.11 9.83 -5.81
C TRP A 501 -5.68 9.74 -6.29
N GLY A 502 -5.39 10.35 -7.43
CA GLY A 502 -4.05 10.36 -8.01
C GLY A 502 -3.75 11.61 -8.81
N GLY A 503 -2.50 11.74 -9.21
CA GLY A 503 -2.06 12.77 -10.16
C GLY A 503 -2.26 14.22 -9.71
N GLY A 504 -2.30 14.52 -8.41
CA GLY A 504 -2.54 15.85 -7.86
C GLY A 504 -3.97 16.11 -7.37
N ALA A 505 -4.94 15.21 -7.68
CA ALA A 505 -6.29 15.29 -7.09
C ALA A 505 -6.21 15.20 -5.56
N ASN A 506 -7.01 15.99 -4.86
CA ASN A 506 -6.91 16.16 -3.43
C ASN A 506 -8.28 16.15 -2.75
N PHE A 507 -8.34 15.59 -1.54
CA PHE A 507 -9.51 15.72 -0.68
C PHE A 507 -9.64 17.17 -0.19
N ASN A 508 -10.88 17.67 -0.15
CA ASN A 508 -11.20 18.95 0.46
C ASN A 508 -12.59 18.97 1.10
N ASN A 509 -12.82 19.89 2.04
CA ASN A 509 -14.10 20.18 2.68
C ASN A 509 -14.24 21.66 3.09
N ASP A 510 -13.52 22.55 2.42
CA ASP A 510 -13.50 23.98 2.68
C ASP A 510 -14.72 24.75 2.12
N HIS A 511 -15.62 24.07 1.40
CA HIS A 511 -16.89 24.59 0.91
C HIS A 511 -18.07 23.99 1.68
N THR A 512 -19.29 24.45 1.43
CA THR A 512 -20.52 23.94 2.06
C THR A 512 -21.40 23.22 1.04
N GLY A 513 -22.36 22.42 1.52
CA GLY A 513 -23.40 21.78 0.67
C GLY A 513 -23.00 20.47 0.01
N TYR A 514 -21.79 19.94 0.24
CA TYR A 514 -21.40 18.59 -0.16
C TYR A 514 -22.08 17.51 0.72
N SER A 515 -22.01 16.25 0.32
CA SER A 515 -22.39 15.07 1.12
C SER A 515 -21.17 14.31 1.62
N ALA A 516 -21.36 13.46 2.61
CA ALA A 516 -20.30 12.74 3.31
C ALA A 516 -19.27 13.68 3.97
N MET A 517 -18.03 13.23 4.16
CA MET A 517 -17.00 14.02 4.85
C MET A 517 -16.39 15.14 4.00
N GLY A 518 -16.63 15.16 2.66
CA GLY A 518 -16.02 16.15 1.77
C GLY A 518 -16.16 15.81 0.30
N PHE A 519 -15.27 16.35 -0.50
CA PHE A 519 -15.23 16.22 -1.96
C PHE A 519 -13.77 16.11 -2.43
N VAL A 520 -13.57 15.89 -3.73
CA VAL A 520 -12.25 15.95 -4.36
C VAL A 520 -12.13 17.18 -5.22
N ASP A 521 -11.09 17.95 -4.99
CA ASP A 521 -10.70 19.14 -5.77
C ASP A 521 -9.46 18.88 -6.65
N LYS A 522 -8.88 19.95 -7.20
CA LYS A 522 -7.71 19.90 -8.08
C LYS A 522 -7.93 19.19 -9.42
N LEU A 523 -9.20 18.97 -9.79
CA LEU A 523 -9.52 18.59 -11.17
C LEU A 523 -9.53 19.85 -12.04
N GLU A 524 -8.34 20.46 -12.25
CA GLU A 524 -8.14 21.78 -12.87
C GLU A 524 -6.92 21.79 -13.81
N ALA A 525 -6.78 22.85 -14.61
CA ALA A 525 -5.74 22.94 -15.65
C ALA A 525 -4.30 22.89 -15.11
N ALA A 526 -4.07 23.40 -13.89
CA ALA A 526 -2.76 23.37 -13.24
C ALA A 526 -2.33 21.96 -12.84
N GLU A 527 -3.27 21.02 -12.71
CA GLU A 527 -3.07 19.65 -12.23
C GLU A 527 -3.45 18.62 -13.32
N ALA A 528 -2.89 18.79 -14.53
CA ALA A 528 -3.08 17.80 -15.59
C ALA A 528 -2.56 16.42 -15.14
N GLY A 529 -3.42 15.41 -15.21
CA GLY A 529 -3.19 14.08 -14.65
C GLY A 529 -3.92 13.82 -13.33
N ALA A 530 -4.47 14.86 -12.67
CA ALA A 530 -5.33 14.67 -11.51
C ALA A 530 -6.51 13.75 -11.84
N ASN A 531 -6.77 12.77 -11.00
CA ASN A 531 -7.79 11.76 -11.26
C ASN A 531 -8.44 11.22 -10.00
N VAL A 532 -9.67 10.70 -10.17
CA VAL A 532 -10.43 9.98 -9.15
C VAL A 532 -10.92 8.67 -9.77
N THR A 533 -10.62 7.55 -9.14
CA THR A 533 -11.04 6.22 -9.60
C THR A 533 -12.05 5.61 -8.62
N PHE A 534 -13.24 5.32 -9.13
CA PHE A 534 -14.31 4.65 -8.40
C PHE A 534 -14.34 3.17 -8.75
N ALA A 535 -14.58 2.31 -7.76
CA ALA A 535 -14.85 0.91 -7.95
C ALA A 535 -16.37 0.68 -7.93
N VAL A 536 -16.92 0.20 -9.03
CA VAL A 536 -18.35 0.05 -9.22
C VAL A 536 -18.70 -1.37 -9.65
N GLN A 537 -19.54 -2.04 -8.89
CA GLN A 537 -20.08 -3.36 -9.23
C GLN A 537 -21.36 -3.18 -10.05
N ALA A 538 -21.34 -3.55 -11.33
CA ALA A 538 -22.52 -3.60 -12.16
C ALA A 538 -23.10 -5.03 -12.19
N ALA A 539 -24.41 -5.15 -12.00
CA ALA A 539 -25.09 -6.44 -12.06
C ALA A 539 -25.12 -7.02 -13.48
N THR A 540 -25.23 -6.15 -14.48
CA THR A 540 -25.30 -6.50 -15.91
C THR A 540 -24.36 -5.65 -16.72
N ALA A 541 -23.87 -6.20 -17.84
CA ALA A 541 -23.16 -5.43 -18.84
C ALA A 541 -24.15 -4.57 -19.65
N GLY A 542 -23.69 -3.41 -20.07
CA GLY A 542 -24.46 -2.51 -20.95
C GLY A 542 -24.32 -1.03 -20.59
N SER A 543 -25.25 -0.25 -21.10
CA SER A 543 -25.30 1.19 -20.90
C SER A 543 -25.96 1.53 -19.57
N HIS A 544 -25.26 2.32 -18.74
CA HIS A 544 -25.70 2.78 -17.43
C HIS A 544 -25.74 4.29 -17.38
N THR A 545 -26.76 4.86 -16.73
CA THR A 545 -26.81 6.30 -16.46
C THR A 545 -25.91 6.62 -15.28
N VAL A 546 -25.07 7.65 -15.43
CA VAL A 546 -24.18 8.16 -14.38
C VAL A 546 -24.49 9.63 -14.13
N HIS A 547 -24.81 9.94 -12.89
CA HIS A 547 -24.98 11.31 -12.40
C HIS A 547 -23.74 11.72 -11.61
N TYR A 548 -23.16 12.86 -11.96
CA TYR A 548 -21.98 13.44 -11.34
C TYR A 548 -22.40 14.66 -10.53
N ARG A 549 -22.28 14.59 -9.21
CA ARG A 549 -22.51 15.76 -8.36
C ARG A 549 -21.22 16.57 -8.24
N TYR A 550 -21.27 17.82 -8.67
CA TYR A 550 -20.12 18.68 -8.78
C TYR A 550 -20.43 20.14 -8.37
N ALA A 551 -19.38 20.92 -8.08
CA ALA A 551 -19.42 22.37 -8.06
C ALA A 551 -18.39 22.93 -9.06
N ASN A 552 -18.74 24.06 -9.71
CA ASN A 552 -17.89 24.77 -10.65
C ASN A 552 -18.10 26.28 -10.52
N GLY A 553 -17.45 26.88 -9.53
CA GLY A 553 -17.47 28.34 -9.29
C GLY A 553 -16.54 29.15 -10.19
N GLY A 554 -15.92 28.52 -11.23
CA GLY A 554 -14.93 29.16 -12.12
C GLY A 554 -15.52 30.07 -13.21
N GLY A 555 -16.85 30.21 -13.30
CA GLY A 555 -17.52 31.09 -14.24
C GLY A 555 -17.59 30.61 -15.69
N THR A 556 -16.91 29.54 -16.03
CA THR A 556 -16.94 28.86 -17.34
C THR A 556 -17.16 27.37 -17.18
N ALA A 557 -17.65 26.69 -18.22
CA ALA A 557 -17.81 25.25 -18.17
C ALA A 557 -16.45 24.56 -17.99
N GLY A 558 -16.41 23.58 -17.07
CA GLY A 558 -15.29 22.66 -16.91
C GLY A 558 -15.52 21.38 -17.70
N THR A 559 -14.46 20.69 -18.09
CA THR A 559 -14.52 19.34 -18.65
C THR A 559 -13.57 18.39 -17.93
N VAL A 560 -13.92 17.12 -17.92
CA VAL A 560 -13.04 16.03 -17.53
C VAL A 560 -13.21 14.89 -18.52
N THR A 561 -12.20 14.05 -18.60
CA THR A 561 -12.24 12.82 -19.40
C THR A 561 -12.55 11.63 -18.49
N VAL A 562 -13.49 10.80 -18.88
CA VAL A 562 -13.94 9.61 -18.14
C VAL A 562 -13.64 8.36 -18.94
N GLU A 563 -13.04 7.36 -18.31
CA GLU A 563 -12.75 6.05 -18.88
C GLU A 563 -13.28 4.94 -17.97
N VAL A 564 -13.70 3.83 -18.53
CA VAL A 564 -14.08 2.64 -17.77
C VAL A 564 -13.18 1.47 -18.14
N GLN A 565 -12.58 0.86 -17.15
CA GLN A 565 -11.78 -0.35 -17.31
C GLN A 565 -12.20 -1.41 -16.28
N THR A 566 -11.94 -2.68 -16.59
CA THR A 566 -11.95 -3.75 -15.58
C THR A 566 -10.67 -3.72 -14.72
N ALA A 567 -10.63 -4.50 -13.65
CA ALA A 567 -9.42 -4.61 -12.81
C ALA A 567 -8.19 -5.11 -13.59
N ASN A 568 -8.38 -5.93 -14.62
CA ASN A 568 -7.32 -6.44 -15.48
C ASN A 568 -7.05 -5.55 -16.73
N ARG A 569 -7.40 -4.27 -16.68
CA ARG A 569 -7.16 -3.25 -17.70
C ARG A 569 -7.91 -3.43 -19.02
N THR A 570 -8.89 -4.30 -19.09
CA THR A 570 -9.73 -4.34 -20.29
C THR A 570 -10.55 -3.05 -20.35
N VAL A 571 -10.40 -2.29 -21.42
CA VAL A 571 -11.19 -1.07 -21.68
C VAL A 571 -12.62 -1.49 -21.98
N VAL A 572 -13.56 -0.95 -21.22
CA VAL A 572 -15.02 -1.19 -21.35
C VAL A 572 -15.66 0.02 -22.02
N GLU A 573 -15.34 1.23 -21.58
CA GLU A 573 -15.71 2.49 -22.23
C GLU A 573 -14.42 3.24 -22.59
N ALA A 574 -14.26 3.58 -23.84
CA ALA A 574 -13.16 4.44 -24.31
C ALA A 574 -13.29 5.84 -23.71
N PRO A 575 -12.18 6.59 -23.59
CA PRO A 575 -12.22 7.93 -22.98
C PRO A 575 -13.29 8.83 -23.61
N VAL A 576 -14.22 9.32 -22.78
CA VAL A 576 -15.27 10.27 -23.18
C VAL A 576 -15.15 11.56 -22.38
N THR A 577 -15.39 12.70 -23.02
CA THR A 577 -15.38 14.00 -22.33
C THR A 577 -16.75 14.28 -21.74
N VAL A 578 -16.79 14.64 -20.45
CA VAL A 578 -17.99 15.07 -19.74
C VAL A 578 -17.87 16.55 -19.41
N SER A 579 -18.94 17.33 -19.71
CA SER A 579 -19.00 18.77 -19.50
C SER A 579 -19.79 19.11 -18.24
N PHE A 580 -19.27 20.07 -17.48
CA PHE A 580 -19.78 20.57 -16.20
C PHE A 580 -20.03 22.07 -16.31
N PRO A 581 -21.25 22.53 -16.62
CA PRO A 581 -21.58 23.96 -16.63
C PRO A 581 -21.16 24.68 -15.36
N ALA A 582 -20.86 25.97 -15.47
CA ALA A 582 -20.57 26.79 -14.31
C ALA A 582 -21.76 26.80 -13.34
N THR A 583 -21.49 26.71 -12.05
CA THR A 583 -22.44 26.98 -10.97
C THR A 583 -22.30 28.44 -10.49
N ALA A 584 -23.18 28.91 -9.62
CA ALA A 584 -23.13 30.29 -9.11
C ALA A 584 -21.81 30.56 -8.36
N ASP A 585 -21.34 29.61 -7.59
CA ASP A 585 -20.11 29.64 -6.82
C ASP A 585 -19.65 28.19 -6.47
N TRP A 586 -18.58 28.05 -5.71
CA TRP A 586 -18.04 26.76 -5.25
C TRP A 586 -18.86 26.10 -4.12
N ASN A 587 -19.82 26.80 -3.51
CA ASN A 587 -20.77 26.25 -2.54
C ASN A 587 -22.08 25.77 -3.17
N THR A 588 -22.28 26.06 -4.47
CA THR A 588 -23.46 25.66 -5.24
C THR A 588 -23.17 24.37 -6.00
N TRP A 589 -23.87 23.31 -5.62
CA TRP A 589 -23.69 21.99 -6.21
C TRP A 589 -24.76 21.68 -7.25
N ALA A 590 -24.33 21.19 -8.40
CA ALA A 590 -25.19 20.77 -9.51
C ALA A 590 -24.96 19.29 -9.84
N THR A 591 -25.77 18.76 -10.75
CA THR A 591 -25.66 17.39 -11.27
C THR A 591 -25.48 17.43 -12.79
N ALA A 592 -24.38 16.90 -13.29
CA ALA A 592 -24.22 16.54 -14.69
C ALA A 592 -24.65 15.09 -14.90
N THR A 593 -25.20 14.78 -16.08
CA THR A 593 -25.66 13.43 -16.40
C THR A 593 -24.94 12.94 -17.67
N GLY A 594 -24.44 11.74 -17.63
CA GLY A 594 -23.83 11.04 -18.74
C GLY A 594 -24.28 9.59 -18.81
N THR A 595 -23.82 8.90 -19.82
CA THR A 595 -24.04 7.46 -20.01
C THR A 595 -22.68 6.81 -20.18
N LEU A 596 -22.42 5.70 -19.46
CA LEU A 596 -21.23 4.89 -19.59
C LEU A 596 -21.58 3.45 -19.87
N THR A 597 -20.78 2.78 -20.68
CA THR A 597 -20.84 1.32 -20.81
C THR A 597 -20.08 0.68 -19.66
N LEU A 598 -20.72 -0.25 -18.94
CA LEU A 598 -20.11 -1.05 -17.88
C LEU A 598 -20.11 -2.53 -18.28
N ALA A 599 -19.09 -3.25 -17.85
CA ALA A 599 -19.08 -4.71 -17.88
C ALA A 599 -19.89 -5.27 -16.69
N ALA A 600 -20.44 -6.47 -16.80
CA ALA A 600 -20.92 -7.17 -15.61
C ALA A 600 -19.75 -7.45 -14.65
N GLY A 601 -19.94 -7.19 -13.37
CA GLY A 601 -18.90 -7.32 -12.36
C GLY A 601 -18.23 -5.99 -12.02
N LEU A 602 -16.96 -6.05 -11.59
CA LEU A 602 -16.20 -4.90 -11.13
C LEU A 602 -15.71 -4.04 -12.29
N ASN A 603 -16.07 -2.75 -12.23
CA ASN A 603 -15.59 -1.71 -13.13
C ASN A 603 -14.80 -0.66 -12.32
N LEU A 604 -13.74 -0.14 -12.91
CA LEU A 604 -13.00 1.02 -12.43
C LEU A 604 -13.35 2.21 -13.34
N ILE A 605 -14.14 3.15 -12.80
CA ILE A 605 -14.51 4.40 -13.48
C ILE A 605 -13.50 5.45 -13.06
N THR A 606 -12.62 5.86 -13.97
CA THR A 606 -11.62 6.88 -13.74
C THR A 606 -12.07 8.20 -14.36
N ILE A 607 -12.19 9.24 -13.53
CA ILE A 607 -12.46 10.61 -13.93
C ILE A 607 -11.15 11.36 -13.82
N ALA A 608 -10.63 11.85 -14.93
CA ALA A 608 -9.31 12.46 -14.99
C ALA A 608 -9.33 13.84 -15.66
N ARG A 609 -8.45 14.69 -15.19
CA ARG A 609 -8.13 15.97 -15.82
C ARG A 609 -6.97 15.76 -16.79
N THR A 610 -7.25 15.84 -18.08
CA THR A 610 -6.24 15.74 -19.15
C THR A 610 -5.83 17.13 -19.64
N THR A 611 -4.80 17.22 -20.47
CA THR A 611 -4.39 18.47 -21.12
C THR A 611 -5.40 18.99 -22.14
N ALA A 612 -6.31 18.12 -22.61
CA ALA A 612 -7.39 18.48 -23.54
C ALA A 612 -8.63 19.07 -22.84
N ASP A 613 -8.73 18.90 -21.53
CA ASP A 613 -9.87 19.35 -20.75
C ASP A 613 -9.77 20.84 -20.38
N ALA A 614 -10.89 21.50 -20.05
CA ALA A 614 -10.99 22.92 -19.74
C ALA A 614 -11.59 23.18 -18.35
N GLY A 615 -11.36 24.36 -17.79
CA GLY A 615 -11.93 24.82 -16.52
C GLY A 615 -11.47 24.01 -15.31
N ALA A 616 -12.28 24.03 -14.25
CA ALA A 616 -12.05 23.29 -13.01
C ALA A 616 -13.37 22.79 -12.44
N ILE A 617 -13.34 21.69 -11.68
CA ILE A 617 -14.49 21.18 -10.92
C ILE A 617 -14.08 20.65 -9.56
N ASN A 618 -15.00 20.74 -8.59
CA ASN A 618 -15.00 19.94 -7.39
C ASN A 618 -15.96 18.77 -7.57
N LEU A 619 -15.53 17.54 -7.32
CA LEU A 619 -16.35 16.34 -7.48
C LEU A 619 -16.76 15.78 -6.12
N ASN A 620 -18.07 15.67 -5.85
CA ASN A 620 -18.57 15.15 -4.57
C ASN A 620 -18.84 13.65 -4.64
N TYR A 621 -19.65 13.21 -5.61
CA TYR A 621 -19.94 11.79 -5.81
C TYR A 621 -20.38 11.48 -7.25
N ILE A 622 -20.45 10.20 -7.57
CA ILE A 622 -21.20 9.70 -8.72
C ILE A 622 -22.35 8.82 -8.24
N GLU A 623 -23.46 8.82 -9.00
CA GLU A 623 -24.55 7.85 -8.86
C GLU A 623 -24.64 7.03 -10.13
N VAL A 624 -24.78 5.70 -9.98
CA VAL A 624 -24.85 4.75 -11.10
C VAL A 624 -26.14 3.97 -11.02
N SER A 625 -26.93 3.96 -12.12
CA SER A 625 -28.22 3.30 -12.22
C SER A 625 -28.37 2.46 -13.50
#